data_b7fc561fce05afe1b612558c2318b274
#
_entry.id   b7fc561fce05afe1b612558c2318b274
#
_cell.length_a   1.000
_cell.length_b   1.000
_cell.length_c   1.000
_cell.angle_alpha   90.00
_cell.angle_beta   90.00
_cell.angle_gamma   90.00
#
_symmetry.space_group_name_H-M   'P 1'
#
loop_
_entity.id
_entity.type
_entity.pdbx_description
1 polymer ?
#
loop_
_entity_poly.entity_id
_entity_poly.type
_entity_poly.pdbx_seq_one_letter_code
_entity_poly.pdbx_strand_id
1 'polypeptide(L)'
;MWVGRRSKKGNFPNDLDQIAAGGLPFNVTIKKNLIKESYEEANINKTLILKSKYDGTISYRVETKLGLSRHILFCYNLELPMNFIPKNNDGEITNFYLWPIQKILKIIKQSRKFKFDCSLVIILFVLNKKIIQIKKIKQMLNNKSDLKILKKIK
;
A
#
# COMPACT_ATOMS: atom_id res chain seq x y z
N MET A 1 4.01 2.19 11.39
CA MET A 1 3.12 1.72 10.30
C MET A 1 3.27 0.21 10.18
N TRP A 2 2.17 -0.50 10.04
CA TRP A 2 2.18 -1.93 9.76
C TRP A 2 2.60 -2.21 8.32
N VAL A 3 3.36 -3.30 8.13
CA VAL A 3 3.85 -3.78 6.83
C VAL A 3 3.66 -5.29 6.80
N GLY A 4 3.10 -5.81 5.72
CA GLY A 4 2.99 -7.24 5.45
C GLY A 4 4.18 -7.76 4.65
N ARG A 5 4.54 -9.03 4.83
CA ARG A 5 5.41 -9.76 3.92
C ARG A 5 4.57 -10.76 3.14
N ARG A 6 4.57 -10.64 1.84
CA ARG A 6 3.83 -11.56 0.99
C ARG A 6 4.39 -12.97 1.07
N SER A 7 3.51 -13.93 0.89
CA SER A 7 3.88 -15.35 0.87
C SER A 7 4.78 -15.66 -0.35
N LYS A 8 5.40 -16.84 -0.33
CA LYS A 8 6.16 -17.34 -1.50
C LYS A 8 5.25 -17.75 -2.65
N LYS A 9 3.95 -17.94 -2.38
CA LYS A 9 2.92 -18.29 -3.37
C LYS A 9 2.26 -17.01 -3.90
N GLY A 10 1.88 -17.03 -5.18
CA GLY A 10 1.18 -15.89 -5.80
C GLY A 10 2.10 -14.83 -6.41
N ASN A 11 1.54 -13.67 -6.68
CA ASN A 11 2.24 -12.55 -7.31
C ASN A 11 3.14 -11.80 -6.31
N PHE A 12 4.31 -11.34 -6.77
CA PHE A 12 5.28 -10.60 -5.95
C PHE A 12 5.73 -11.37 -4.70
N PRO A 13 6.29 -12.60 -4.85
CA PRO A 13 6.65 -13.45 -3.73
C PRO A 13 7.73 -12.80 -2.85
N ASN A 14 7.56 -12.88 -1.53
CA ASN A 14 8.43 -12.27 -0.52
C ASN A 14 8.57 -10.75 -0.54
N ASP A 15 7.82 -10.02 -1.37
CA ASP A 15 7.82 -8.56 -1.34
C ASP A 15 7.17 -8.04 -0.04
N LEU A 16 7.57 -6.83 0.34
CA LEU A 16 6.88 -6.08 1.38
C LEU A 16 5.65 -5.40 0.77
N ASP A 17 4.53 -5.46 1.47
CA ASP A 17 3.27 -4.88 1.05
C ASP A 17 2.60 -4.11 2.19
N GLN A 18 1.48 -3.49 1.90
CA GLN A 18 0.60 -2.94 2.91
C GLN A 18 0.01 -4.04 3.78
N ILE A 19 -0.68 -3.63 4.85
CA ILE A 19 -1.35 -4.57 5.75
C ILE A 19 -2.56 -5.23 5.09
N ALA A 20 -3.21 -4.53 4.14
CA ALA A 20 -4.30 -5.05 3.33
C ALA A 20 -4.40 -4.30 2.01
N ALA A 21 -4.54 -5.03 0.91
CA ALA A 21 -4.73 -4.47 -0.43
C ALA A 21 -5.26 -5.54 -1.39
N GLY A 22 -6.39 -5.31 -2.02
CA GLY A 22 -6.99 -6.26 -2.96
C GLY A 22 -7.54 -5.61 -4.22
N GLY A 23 -7.76 -6.41 -5.24
CA GLY A 23 -8.43 -6.00 -6.47
C GLY A 23 -9.91 -5.72 -6.24
N LEU A 24 -10.44 -4.69 -6.89
CA LEU A 24 -11.88 -4.38 -6.83
C LEU A 24 -12.63 -5.21 -7.88
N PRO A 25 -13.44 -6.21 -7.48
CA PRO A 25 -14.21 -7.01 -8.42
C PRO A 25 -15.34 -6.20 -9.08
N PHE A 26 -15.80 -6.65 -10.25
CA PHE A 26 -16.98 -6.10 -10.90
C PHE A 26 -18.20 -6.19 -9.97
N ASN A 27 -19.06 -5.15 -9.99
CA ASN A 27 -20.26 -5.01 -9.13
C ASN A 27 -20.01 -5.04 -7.61
N VAL A 28 -18.78 -4.87 -7.15
CA VAL A 28 -18.46 -4.72 -5.71
C VAL A 28 -18.12 -3.27 -5.42
N THR A 29 -18.75 -2.69 -4.39
CA THR A 29 -18.41 -1.32 -3.97
C THR A 29 -17.05 -1.30 -3.29
N ILE A 30 -16.31 -0.17 -3.42
CA ILE A 30 -15.02 0.03 -2.75
C ILE A 30 -15.12 -0.28 -1.25
N LYS A 31 -16.19 0.18 -0.60
CA LYS A 31 -16.41 -0.07 0.84
C LYS A 31 -16.55 -1.55 1.17
N LYS A 32 -17.30 -2.31 0.37
CA LYS A 32 -17.45 -3.76 0.58
C LYS A 32 -16.12 -4.48 0.38
N ASN A 33 -15.39 -4.14 -0.68
CA ASN A 33 -14.08 -4.72 -0.94
C ASN A 33 -13.06 -4.39 0.15
N LEU A 34 -13.02 -3.13 0.59
CA LEU A 34 -12.14 -2.70 1.68
C LEU A 34 -12.38 -3.51 2.97
N ILE A 35 -13.65 -3.76 3.33
CA ILE A 35 -14.00 -4.58 4.49
C ILE A 35 -13.53 -6.03 4.31
N LYS A 36 -13.78 -6.60 3.13
CA LYS A 36 -13.43 -7.98 2.78
C LYS A 36 -11.91 -8.19 2.88
N GLU A 37 -11.13 -7.42 2.08
CA GLU A 37 -9.68 -7.57 2.00
C GLU A 37 -9.00 -7.31 3.36
N SER A 38 -9.46 -6.31 4.10
CA SER A 38 -8.91 -6.00 5.44
C SER A 38 -9.13 -7.12 6.44
N TYR A 39 -10.25 -7.85 6.33
CA TYR A 39 -10.50 -9.02 7.17
C TYR A 39 -9.68 -10.23 6.72
N GLU A 40 -9.64 -10.52 5.43
CA GLU A 40 -8.95 -11.68 4.87
C GLU A 40 -7.43 -11.58 5.08
N GLU A 41 -6.82 -10.46 4.74
CA GLU A 41 -5.36 -10.30 4.82
C GLU A 41 -4.84 -9.96 6.22
N ALA A 42 -5.62 -9.27 7.07
CA ALA A 42 -5.11 -8.75 8.35
C ALA A 42 -6.02 -8.93 9.56
N ASN A 43 -7.16 -9.62 9.40
CA ASN A 43 -8.17 -9.81 10.46
C ASN A 43 -8.68 -8.48 11.06
N ILE A 44 -8.73 -7.43 10.26
CA ILE A 44 -9.31 -6.15 10.66
C ILE A 44 -10.83 -6.27 10.55
N ASN A 45 -11.53 -6.22 11.68
CA ASN A 45 -12.96 -6.33 11.69
C ASN A 45 -13.68 -5.12 11.08
N LYS A 46 -14.95 -5.31 10.69
CA LYS A 46 -15.76 -4.28 10.04
C LYS A 46 -15.86 -2.99 10.87
N THR A 47 -15.97 -3.09 12.19
CA THR A 47 -16.10 -1.92 13.07
C THR A 47 -14.85 -1.03 13.04
N LEU A 48 -13.67 -1.65 12.97
CA LEU A 48 -12.40 -0.92 12.85
C LEU A 48 -12.26 -0.32 11.46
N ILE A 49 -12.45 -1.11 10.40
CA ILE A 49 -12.21 -0.64 9.04
C ILE A 49 -13.18 0.51 8.62
N LEU A 50 -14.37 0.55 9.18
CA LEU A 50 -15.31 1.65 8.95
C LEU A 50 -14.83 3.01 9.51
N LYS A 51 -13.80 3.02 10.36
CA LYS A 51 -13.13 4.24 10.85
C LYS A 51 -12.02 4.71 9.91
N SER A 52 -11.72 3.97 8.85
CA SER A 52 -10.71 4.36 7.87
C SER A 52 -11.10 5.66 7.17
N LYS A 53 -10.09 6.47 6.86
CA LYS A 53 -10.25 7.74 6.16
C LYS A 53 -9.66 7.62 4.76
N TYR A 54 -10.42 8.07 3.76
CA TYR A 54 -9.92 8.16 2.40
C TYR A 54 -8.73 9.13 2.34
N ASP A 55 -7.63 8.70 1.73
CA ASP A 55 -6.37 9.46 1.68
C ASP A 55 -6.03 9.96 0.27
N GLY A 56 -6.72 9.47 -0.73
CA GLY A 56 -6.56 9.87 -2.12
C GLY A 56 -6.55 8.71 -3.10
N THR A 57 -6.41 9.05 -4.38
CA THR A 57 -6.34 8.10 -5.49
C THR A 57 -5.00 8.22 -6.21
N ILE A 58 -4.39 7.08 -6.52
CA ILE A 58 -3.19 6.99 -7.35
C ILE A 58 -3.58 6.32 -8.67
N SER A 59 -3.21 6.94 -9.79
CA SER A 59 -3.36 6.35 -11.12
C SER A 59 -1.99 6.15 -11.75
N TYR A 60 -1.70 4.92 -12.20
CA TYR A 60 -0.45 4.62 -12.90
C TYR A 60 -0.65 3.65 -14.05
N ARG A 61 0.34 3.57 -14.92
CA ARG A 61 0.39 2.63 -16.03
C ARG A 61 1.68 1.84 -15.94
N VAL A 62 1.59 0.56 -16.23
CA VAL A 62 2.75 -0.34 -16.29
C VAL A 62 2.71 -1.16 -17.56
N GLU A 63 3.83 -1.27 -18.22
CA GLU A 63 4.03 -2.18 -19.34
C GLU A 63 4.20 -3.61 -18.80
N THR A 64 3.43 -4.53 -19.35
CA THR A 64 3.50 -5.96 -19.02
C THR A 64 3.75 -6.75 -20.30
N LYS A 65 4.03 -8.03 -20.18
CA LYS A 65 4.14 -8.93 -21.36
C LYS A 65 2.85 -9.00 -22.20
N LEU A 66 1.69 -8.67 -21.60
CA LEU A 66 0.38 -8.66 -22.25
C LEU A 66 -0.04 -7.27 -22.75
N GLY A 67 0.84 -6.27 -22.67
CA GLY A 67 0.57 -4.90 -23.08
C GLY A 67 0.51 -3.90 -21.94
N LEU A 68 -0.09 -2.74 -22.18
CA LEU A 68 -0.18 -1.64 -21.23
C LEU A 68 -1.33 -1.84 -20.24
N SER A 69 -0.99 -2.08 -18.98
CA SER A 69 -1.96 -2.16 -17.88
C SER A 69 -2.14 -0.79 -17.21
N ARG A 70 -3.40 -0.42 -16.91
CA ARG A 70 -3.78 0.79 -16.19
C ARG A 70 -4.31 0.40 -14.81
N HIS A 71 -3.82 1.08 -13.79
CA HIS A 71 -4.24 0.85 -12.41
C HIS A 71 -4.74 2.13 -11.77
N ILE A 72 -5.78 2.00 -10.95
CA ILE A 72 -6.30 3.04 -10.07
C ILE A 72 -6.35 2.44 -8.66
N LEU A 73 -5.65 3.08 -7.72
CA LEU A 73 -5.62 2.70 -6.32
C LEU A 73 -6.45 3.69 -5.51
N PHE A 74 -7.43 3.21 -4.78
CA PHE A 74 -8.19 3.99 -3.79
C PHE A 74 -7.50 3.78 -2.44
N CYS A 75 -6.83 4.80 -1.93
CA CYS A 75 -6.00 4.71 -0.74
C CYS A 75 -6.77 5.13 0.51
N TYR A 76 -6.64 4.34 1.56
CA TYR A 76 -7.29 4.59 2.86
C TYR A 76 -6.28 4.49 3.99
N ASN A 77 -6.41 5.35 4.99
CA ASN A 77 -5.64 5.30 6.22
C ASN A 77 -6.53 4.83 7.36
N LEU A 78 -6.01 3.92 8.16
CA LEU A 78 -6.65 3.45 9.39
C LEU A 78 -5.68 3.53 10.56
N GLU A 79 -6.10 4.19 11.62
CA GLU A 79 -5.43 4.14 12.91
C GLU A 79 -5.95 2.92 13.68
N LEU A 80 -5.04 2.00 13.96
CA LEU A 80 -5.34 0.77 14.68
C LEU A 80 -5.02 0.93 16.17
N PRO A 81 -5.77 0.28 17.08
CA PRO A 81 -5.45 0.26 18.50
C PRO A 81 -4.02 -0.21 18.77
N MET A 82 -3.38 0.29 19.82
CA MET A 82 -1.99 -0.07 20.14
C MET A 82 -1.79 -1.56 20.40
N ASN A 83 -2.81 -2.23 20.91
CA ASN A 83 -2.83 -3.68 21.17
C ASN A 83 -3.31 -4.51 19.98
N PHE A 84 -3.56 -3.90 18.81
CA PHE A 84 -3.97 -4.64 17.63
C PHE A 84 -2.80 -5.45 17.06
N ILE A 85 -3.04 -6.75 16.86
CA ILE A 85 -2.09 -7.67 16.22
C ILE A 85 -2.77 -8.21 14.95
N PRO A 86 -2.26 -7.90 13.75
CA PRO A 86 -2.81 -8.42 12.52
C PRO A 86 -2.62 -9.94 12.42
N LYS A 87 -3.62 -10.61 11.85
CA LYS A 87 -3.58 -12.05 11.58
C LYS A 87 -4.04 -12.29 10.16
N ASN A 88 -3.25 -13.04 9.41
CA ASN A 88 -3.61 -13.44 8.06
C ASN A 88 -4.62 -14.59 8.08
N ASN A 89 -5.71 -14.47 7.32
CA ASN A 89 -6.77 -15.48 7.22
C ASN A 89 -6.79 -16.19 5.85
N ASP A 90 -6.14 -15.66 4.81
CA ASP A 90 -6.17 -16.18 3.43
C ASP A 90 -4.85 -16.80 2.93
N GLY A 91 -3.76 -16.60 3.68
CA GLY A 91 -2.44 -17.13 3.32
C GLY A 91 -1.62 -16.23 2.38
N GLU A 92 -2.10 -15.03 2.04
CA GLU A 92 -1.35 -14.12 1.18
C GLU A 92 -0.18 -13.44 1.91
N ILE A 93 -0.32 -13.17 3.19
CA ILE A 93 0.71 -12.55 4.04
C ILE A 93 1.29 -13.59 5.01
N THR A 94 2.59 -13.70 5.09
CA THR A 94 3.28 -14.63 6.00
C THR A 94 3.69 -14.00 7.33
N ASN A 95 4.05 -12.72 7.31
CA ASN A 95 4.53 -12.01 8.50
C ASN A 95 4.05 -10.57 8.49
N PHE A 96 3.84 -10.03 9.68
CA PHE A 96 3.55 -8.61 9.88
C PHE A 96 4.64 -7.95 10.71
N TYR A 97 4.95 -6.70 10.37
CA TYR A 97 5.93 -5.89 11.06
C TYR A 97 5.35 -4.52 11.38
N LEU A 98 5.48 -4.08 12.61
CA LEU A 98 5.21 -2.70 13.00
C LEU A 98 6.51 -1.90 12.96
N TRP A 99 6.71 -1.09 11.93
CA TRP A 99 7.94 -0.34 11.76
C TRP A 99 7.73 1.18 11.84
N PRO A 100 8.74 1.90 12.39
CA PRO A 100 8.80 3.34 12.25
C PRO A 100 8.81 3.75 10.78
N ILE A 101 8.11 4.85 10.44
CA ILE A 101 8.02 5.32 9.04
C ILE A 101 9.39 5.63 8.44
N GLN A 102 10.35 6.10 9.24
CA GLN A 102 11.72 6.38 8.80
C GLN A 102 12.42 5.13 8.28
N LYS A 103 12.22 3.97 8.94
CA LYS A 103 12.76 2.67 8.48
C LYS A 103 12.15 2.27 7.14
N ILE A 104 10.84 2.42 6.99
CA ILE A 104 10.12 2.10 5.74
C ILE A 104 10.67 2.95 4.58
N LEU A 105 10.76 4.26 4.78
CA LEU A 105 11.28 5.18 3.77
C LEU A 105 12.73 4.90 3.38
N LYS A 106 13.56 4.48 4.36
CA LYS A 106 14.93 4.03 4.07
C LYS A 106 14.94 2.80 3.16
N ILE A 107 14.08 1.82 3.41
CA ILE A 107 13.96 0.61 2.58
C ILE A 107 13.48 0.97 1.17
N ILE A 108 12.45 1.80 1.03
CA ILE A 108 11.95 2.25 -0.28
C ILE A 108 13.05 2.95 -1.08
N LYS A 109 13.87 3.80 -0.42
CA LYS A 109 14.97 4.51 -1.07
C LYS A 109 16.10 3.57 -1.52
N GLN A 110 16.45 2.58 -0.72
CA GLN A 110 17.68 1.79 -0.86
C GLN A 110 17.46 0.45 -1.56
N SER A 111 16.22 0.01 -1.77
CA SER A 111 15.93 -1.31 -2.30
C SER A 111 14.59 -1.35 -3.03
N ARG A 112 14.38 -2.42 -3.80
CA ARG A 112 13.09 -2.76 -4.42
C ARG A 112 12.33 -3.84 -3.64
N LYS A 113 12.47 -3.87 -2.32
CA LYS A 113 11.82 -4.88 -1.47
C LYS A 113 10.33 -4.66 -1.28
N PHE A 114 9.85 -3.43 -1.46
CA PHE A 114 8.43 -3.14 -1.47
C PHE A 114 7.86 -3.34 -2.87
N LYS A 115 6.70 -3.99 -2.94
CA LYS A 115 5.86 -3.99 -4.13
C LYS A 115 5.69 -2.55 -4.62
N PHE A 116 5.77 -2.34 -5.93
CA PHE A 116 5.86 -0.99 -6.51
C PHE A 116 4.69 -0.08 -6.09
N ASP A 117 3.47 -0.56 -6.23
CA ASP A 117 2.25 0.20 -5.89
C ASP A 117 2.15 0.49 -4.38
N CYS A 118 2.61 -0.42 -3.52
CA CYS A 118 2.73 -0.20 -2.09
C CYS A 118 3.65 0.99 -1.77
N SER A 119 4.79 1.08 -2.45
CA SER A 119 5.69 2.24 -2.30
C SER A 119 4.99 3.56 -2.63
N LEU A 120 4.15 3.59 -3.68
CA LEU A 120 3.39 4.78 -4.07
C LEU A 120 2.39 5.20 -3.02
N VAL A 121 1.66 4.24 -2.44
CA VAL A 121 0.68 4.50 -1.37
C VAL A 121 1.36 5.04 -0.12
N ILE A 122 2.51 4.50 0.27
CA ILE A 122 3.29 4.99 1.41
C ILE A 122 3.76 6.43 1.16
N ILE A 123 4.21 6.74 -0.07
CA ILE A 123 4.63 8.10 -0.46
C ILE A 123 3.45 9.06 -0.39
N LEU A 124 2.27 8.69 -0.88
CA LEU A 124 1.05 9.49 -0.76
C LEU A 124 0.74 9.80 0.72
N PHE A 125 0.77 8.77 1.57
CA PHE A 125 0.53 8.93 3.01
C PHE A 125 1.48 9.95 3.65
N VAL A 126 2.79 9.83 3.42
CA VAL A 126 3.77 10.73 4.05
C VAL A 126 3.68 12.16 3.54
N LEU A 127 3.25 12.35 2.28
CA LEU A 127 2.96 13.67 1.70
C LEU A 127 1.73 14.31 2.36
N ASN A 128 0.62 13.57 2.43
CA ASN A 128 -0.63 14.06 3.00
C ASN A 128 -0.50 14.38 4.49
N LYS A 129 0.28 13.58 5.21
CA LYS A 129 0.59 13.83 6.63
C LYS A 129 1.70 14.85 6.85
N LYS A 130 2.23 15.47 5.79
CA LYS A 130 3.34 16.43 5.83
C LYS A 130 4.59 15.95 6.59
N ILE A 131 4.77 14.62 6.68
CA ILE A 131 5.91 13.98 7.35
C ILE A 131 7.21 14.33 6.63
N ILE A 132 7.14 14.45 5.29
CA ILE A 132 8.29 14.78 4.44
C ILE A 132 7.85 15.81 3.39
N GLN A 133 8.75 16.75 3.09
CA GLN A 133 8.55 17.72 2.01
C GLN A 133 8.72 17.08 0.63
N ILE A 134 7.95 17.52 -0.36
CA ILE A 134 7.99 17.04 -1.76
C ILE A 134 9.41 17.06 -2.34
N LYS A 135 10.22 18.10 -2.03
CA LYS A 135 11.61 18.22 -2.48
C LYS A 135 12.46 17.00 -2.04
N LYS A 136 12.28 16.53 -0.81
CA LYS A 136 13.01 15.38 -0.27
C LYS A 136 12.55 14.05 -0.88
N ILE A 137 11.27 13.92 -1.22
CA ILE A 137 10.76 12.73 -1.92
C ILE A 137 11.33 12.65 -3.34
N LYS A 138 11.39 13.76 -4.08
CA LYS A 138 12.02 13.80 -5.41
C LYS A 138 13.46 13.31 -5.39
N GLN A 139 14.21 13.60 -4.32
CA GLN A 139 15.59 13.12 -4.13
C GLN A 139 15.65 11.61 -3.78
N MET A 140 14.57 11.04 -3.22
CA MET A 140 14.52 9.63 -2.86
C MET A 140 14.16 8.72 -4.06
N LEU A 141 13.44 9.25 -5.04
CA LEU A 141 13.02 8.52 -6.24
C LEU A 141 14.11 8.67 -7.31
N ASN A 142 14.92 7.64 -7.47
CA ASN A 142 16.11 7.66 -8.35
C ASN A 142 15.80 7.47 -9.84
N ASN A 143 14.54 7.22 -10.24
CA ASN A 143 14.15 6.94 -11.62
C ASN A 143 13.19 8.00 -12.18
N LYS A 144 13.43 8.43 -13.44
CA LYS A 144 12.56 9.36 -14.19
C LYS A 144 11.10 8.87 -14.32
N SER A 145 10.86 7.55 -14.32
CA SER A 145 9.53 6.95 -14.33
C SER A 145 8.74 7.23 -13.05
N ASP A 146 9.41 7.15 -11.90
CA ASP A 146 8.79 7.38 -10.59
C ASP A 146 8.43 8.85 -10.37
N LEU A 147 9.21 9.77 -10.96
CA LEU A 147 8.96 11.21 -10.92
C LEU A 147 7.73 11.65 -11.74
N LYS A 148 7.38 10.92 -12.81
CA LYS A 148 6.17 11.20 -13.60
C LYS A 148 4.89 10.93 -12.81
N ILE A 149 4.93 10.02 -11.85
CA ILE A 149 3.80 9.66 -11.00
C ILE A 149 3.50 10.76 -10.00
N LEU A 150 4.53 11.38 -9.39
CA LEU A 150 4.36 12.49 -8.44
C LEU A 150 3.67 13.74 -9.04
N LYS A 151 3.78 13.96 -10.35
CA LYS A 151 3.09 15.06 -11.03
C LYS A 151 1.56 14.86 -11.15
N LYS A 152 1.05 13.67 -10.86
CA LYS A 152 -0.38 13.30 -10.98
C LYS A 152 -1.06 13.08 -9.63
N ILE A 153 -0.33 13.20 -8.53
CA ILE A 153 -0.91 13.24 -7.18
C ILE A 153 -1.35 14.69 -6.95
N LYS A 154 -2.62 14.96 -7.27
CA LYS A 154 -3.33 16.20 -6.92
C LYS A 154 -4.31 15.93 -5.79
#